data_a7286cf1305ab369d7205d31c7b38576
#
_entry.id   a7286cf1305ab369d7205d31c7b38576
#
_cell.length_a   1.000
_cell.length_b   1.000
_cell.length_c   1.000
_cell.angle_alpha   90.00
_cell.angle_beta   90.00
_cell.angle_gamma   90.00
#
_symmetry.space_group_name_H-M   'P 1'
#
loop_
_entity.id
_entity.type
_entity.pdbx_description
1 polymer ?
#
loop_
_entity_poly.entity_id
_entity_poly.type
_entity_poly.pdbx_seq_one_letter_code
_entity_poly.pdbx_strand_id
1 'polypeptide(L)'
;MKLGFIGTGKITSSVVIGVCKSKIKFKKIILSPRNKRIANNLKKKFSKISIAKNNQEVINNSNWVFLAVTPTVGKKIIKELKFKSNQIIISFISTIT
;
A
#
# COMPACT_ATOMS: atom_id res chain seq x y z
N MET A 1 -3.69 3.35 13.78
CA MET A 1 -2.76 2.67 12.86
C MET A 1 -3.09 3.04 11.43
N LYS A 2 -2.10 3.50 10.69
CA LYS A 2 -2.26 3.86 9.28
C LYS A 2 -1.53 2.83 8.42
N LEU A 3 -2.22 2.29 7.42
CA LEU A 3 -1.70 1.27 6.53
C LEU A 3 -1.42 1.87 5.17
N GLY A 4 -0.22 1.68 4.65
CA GLY A 4 0.17 2.16 3.33
C GLY A 4 0.44 1.00 2.40
N PHE A 5 0.01 1.13 1.14
CA PHE A 5 0.22 0.11 0.12
C PHE A 5 0.93 0.72 -1.07
N ILE A 6 2.08 0.15 -1.41
CA ILE A 6 2.81 0.50 -2.62
C ILE A 6 2.60 -0.61 -3.63
N GLY A 7 2.12 -0.25 -4.80
CA GLY A 7 1.65 -1.19 -5.80
C GLY A 7 0.16 -1.43 -5.66
N THR A 8 -0.60 -0.99 -6.64
CA THR A 8 -2.06 -1.14 -6.64
C THR A 8 -2.44 -2.15 -7.73
N GLY A 9 -2.46 -3.42 -7.38
CA GLY A 9 -2.84 -4.50 -8.27
C GLY A 9 -3.91 -5.37 -7.62
N LYS A 10 -4.12 -6.56 -8.17
CA LYS A 10 -5.13 -7.50 -7.66
C LYS A 10 -4.85 -7.91 -6.21
N ILE A 11 -3.57 -8.15 -5.86
CA ILE A 11 -3.19 -8.54 -4.51
C ILE A 11 -3.52 -7.41 -3.53
N THR A 12 -3.12 -6.19 -3.85
CA THR A 12 -3.44 -5.02 -3.01
C THR A 12 -4.94 -4.86 -2.84
N SER A 13 -5.69 -4.94 -3.93
CA SER A 13 -7.14 -4.82 -3.89
C SER A 13 -7.77 -5.86 -2.96
N SER A 14 -7.35 -7.12 -3.07
CA SER A 14 -7.87 -8.20 -2.22
C SER A 14 -7.55 -7.98 -0.75
N VAL A 15 -6.33 -7.59 -0.44
CA VAL A 15 -5.90 -7.35 0.96
C VAL A 15 -6.65 -6.15 1.55
N VAL A 16 -6.75 -5.06 0.80
CA VAL A 16 -7.46 -3.85 1.25
C VAL A 16 -8.93 -4.16 1.54
N ILE A 17 -9.60 -4.85 0.62
CA ILE A 17 -11.00 -5.24 0.82
C ILE A 17 -11.14 -6.13 2.06
N GLY A 18 -10.25 -7.10 2.21
CA GLY A 18 -10.26 -7.99 3.37
C GLY A 18 -10.09 -7.23 4.69
N VAL A 19 -9.16 -6.29 4.74
CA VAL A 19 -8.93 -5.45 5.93
C VAL A 19 -10.15 -4.57 6.23
N CYS A 20 -10.71 -3.92 5.20
CA CYS A 20 -11.87 -3.05 5.37
C CYS A 20 -13.12 -3.79 5.86
N LYS A 21 -13.27 -5.05 5.46
CA LYS A 21 -14.40 -5.89 5.89
C LYS A 21 -14.14 -6.64 7.19
N SER A 22 -12.91 -6.63 7.68
CA SER A 22 -12.53 -7.32 8.91
C SER A 22 -12.84 -6.49 10.15
N LYS A 23 -12.62 -7.09 11.32
CA LYS A 23 -12.71 -6.40 12.61
C LYS A 23 -11.41 -5.68 12.98
N ILE A 24 -10.42 -5.69 12.11
CA ILE A 24 -9.15 -5.01 12.35
C ILE A 24 -9.39 -3.50 12.42
N LYS A 25 -8.96 -2.90 13.51
CA LYS A 25 -9.09 -1.45 13.69
C LYS A 25 -7.91 -0.73 13.05
N PHE A 26 -8.20 0.14 12.12
CA PHE A 26 -7.20 1.00 11.50
C PHE A 26 -7.77 2.40 11.32
N LYS A 27 -6.89 3.39 11.26
CA LYS A 27 -7.30 4.79 11.13
C LYS A 27 -7.48 5.18 9.67
N LYS A 28 -6.57 4.74 8.80
CA LYS A 28 -6.54 5.14 7.39
C LYS A 28 -5.77 4.13 6.56
N ILE A 29 -6.13 4.02 5.30
CA ILE A 29 -5.38 3.29 4.29
C ILE A 29 -4.94 4.28 3.22
N ILE A 30 -3.64 4.26 2.89
CA ILE A 30 -3.03 5.17 1.94
C ILE A 30 -2.50 4.34 0.78
N LEU A 31 -3.00 4.62 -0.43
CA LEU A 31 -2.64 3.87 -1.63
C LEU A 31 -1.67 4.66 -2.50
N SER A 32 -0.74 3.94 -3.14
CA SER A 32 0.11 4.55 -4.14
C SER A 32 -0.69 4.89 -5.40
N PRO A 33 -0.25 5.90 -6.18
CA PRO A 33 -1.03 6.38 -7.33
C PRO A 33 -0.81 5.58 -8.62
N ARG A 34 -0.03 4.52 -8.58
CA ARG A 34 0.42 3.83 -9.80
C ARG A 34 -0.72 3.26 -10.65
N ASN A 35 -1.74 2.66 -10.04
CA ASN A 35 -2.91 2.18 -10.76
C ASN A 35 -4.13 2.98 -10.30
N LYS A 36 -4.36 4.10 -10.97
CA LYS A 36 -5.43 5.03 -10.61
C LYS A 36 -6.81 4.41 -10.64
N ARG A 37 -7.07 3.53 -11.60
CA ARG A 37 -8.38 2.89 -11.73
C ARG A 37 -8.72 2.05 -10.50
N ILE A 38 -7.82 1.18 -10.09
CA ILE A 38 -8.01 0.33 -8.92
C ILE A 38 -8.06 1.18 -7.65
N ALA A 39 -7.14 2.13 -7.50
CA ALA A 39 -7.10 3.02 -6.34
C ALA A 39 -8.39 3.83 -6.20
N ASN A 40 -8.89 4.40 -7.28
CA ASN A 40 -10.13 5.17 -7.28
C ASN A 40 -11.34 4.30 -6.95
N ASN A 41 -11.39 3.08 -7.47
CA ASN A 41 -12.48 2.15 -7.16
C ASN A 41 -12.51 1.81 -5.67
N LEU A 42 -11.35 1.56 -5.06
CA LEU A 42 -11.26 1.29 -3.64
C LEU A 42 -11.64 2.51 -2.81
N LYS A 43 -11.19 3.69 -3.21
CA LYS A 43 -11.53 4.93 -2.52
C LYS A 43 -13.04 5.20 -2.52
N LYS A 44 -13.72 4.88 -3.62
CA LYS A 44 -15.18 5.03 -3.70
C LYS A 44 -15.92 4.07 -2.77
N LYS A 45 -15.38 2.87 -2.58
CA LYS A 45 -16.03 1.84 -1.75
C LYS A 45 -15.82 2.05 -0.25
N PHE A 46 -14.70 2.62 0.14
CA PHE A 46 -14.31 2.71 1.55
C PHE A 46 -13.82 4.12 1.89
N SER A 47 -14.48 4.74 2.84
CA SER A 47 -14.23 6.15 3.21
C SER A 47 -12.85 6.39 3.84
N LYS A 48 -12.24 5.37 4.44
CA LYS A 48 -10.94 5.50 5.09
C LYS A 48 -9.75 5.43 4.13
N ILE A 49 -10.01 5.26 2.84
CA ILE A 49 -8.97 5.14 1.82
C ILE A 49 -8.64 6.50 1.22
N SER A 50 -7.36 6.81 1.11
CA SER A 50 -6.86 7.96 0.38
C SER A 50 -5.76 7.54 -0.60
N ILE A 51 -5.51 8.36 -1.59
CA ILE A 51 -4.49 8.11 -2.61
C ILE A 51 -3.39 9.14 -2.44
N ALA A 52 -2.15 8.66 -2.29
CA ALA A 52 -0.98 9.52 -2.16
C ALA A 52 -0.56 10.10 -3.52
N LYS A 53 0.24 11.14 -3.49
CA LYS A 53 0.79 11.74 -4.72
C LYS A 53 1.91 10.90 -5.32
N ASN A 54 2.66 10.21 -4.46
CA ASN A 54 3.79 9.37 -4.85
C ASN A 54 4.06 8.33 -3.77
N ASN A 55 4.99 7.41 -4.04
CA ASN A 55 5.34 6.35 -3.12
C ASN A 55 5.96 6.86 -1.81
N GLN A 56 6.76 7.92 -1.86
CA GLN A 56 7.36 8.48 -0.65
C GLN A 56 6.30 9.02 0.31
N GLU A 57 5.23 9.60 -0.22
CA GLU A 57 4.12 10.09 0.60
C GLU A 57 3.38 8.93 1.28
N VAL A 58 3.25 7.78 0.60
CA VAL A 58 2.69 6.58 1.23
C VAL A 58 3.52 6.21 2.45
N ILE A 59 4.84 6.15 2.31
CA ILE A 59 5.75 5.79 3.39
C ILE A 59 5.66 6.80 4.54
N ASN A 60 5.72 8.09 4.21
CA ASN A 60 5.73 9.15 5.21
C ASN A 60 4.48 9.16 6.10
N ASN A 61 3.36 8.70 5.58
CA ASN A 61 2.07 8.76 6.27
C ASN A 61 1.59 7.41 6.81
N SER A 62 2.42 6.38 6.77
CA SER A 62 2.00 5.03 7.15
C SER A 62 2.82 4.50 8.33
N ASN A 63 2.16 3.73 9.20
CA ASN A 63 2.85 2.97 10.24
C ASN A 63 3.29 1.60 9.71
N TRP A 64 2.46 0.99 8.90
CA TRP A 64 2.73 -0.28 8.23
C TRP A 64 2.73 -0.04 6.74
N VAL A 65 3.78 -0.49 6.06
CA VAL A 65 3.93 -0.35 4.61
C VAL A 65 3.92 -1.73 3.97
N PHE A 66 2.99 -1.94 3.05
CA PHE A 66 2.86 -3.18 2.30
C PHE A 66 3.41 -2.96 0.90
N LEU A 67 4.38 -3.78 0.52
CA LEU A 67 4.98 -3.75 -0.82
C LEU A 67 4.38 -4.87 -1.66
N ALA A 68 3.53 -4.50 -2.61
CA ALA A 68 2.86 -5.44 -3.52
C ALA A 68 3.34 -5.19 -4.95
N VAL A 69 4.61 -5.45 -5.19
CA VAL A 69 5.30 -5.15 -6.46
C VAL A 69 6.18 -6.33 -6.87
N THR A 70 6.65 -6.30 -8.11
CA THR A 70 7.60 -7.32 -8.58
C THR A 70 8.94 -7.18 -7.87
N PRO A 71 9.79 -8.24 -7.83
CA PRO A 71 11.11 -8.16 -7.18
C PRO A 71 11.98 -7.02 -7.70
N THR A 72 11.99 -6.80 -9.02
CA THR A 72 12.77 -5.73 -9.64
C THR A 72 12.32 -4.35 -9.15
N VAL A 73 11.01 -4.11 -9.15
CA VAL A 73 10.44 -2.85 -8.68
C VAL A 73 10.65 -2.70 -7.17
N GLY A 74 10.51 -3.78 -6.42
CA GLY A 74 10.72 -3.77 -4.97
C GLY A 74 12.13 -3.36 -4.58
N LYS A 75 13.14 -3.90 -5.26
CA LYS A 75 14.54 -3.52 -5.02
C LYS A 75 14.77 -2.04 -5.30
N LYS A 76 14.20 -1.54 -6.39
CA LYS A 76 14.31 -0.13 -6.76
C LYS A 76 13.68 0.77 -5.69
N ILE A 77 12.50 0.41 -5.22
CA ILE A 77 11.80 1.16 -4.18
C ILE A 77 12.61 1.21 -2.89
N ILE A 78 13.15 0.09 -2.45
CA ILE A 78 13.95 0.02 -1.23
C ILE A 78 15.19 0.91 -1.33
N LYS A 79 15.82 1.00 -2.50
CA LYS A 79 16.98 1.84 -2.71
C LYS A 79 16.65 3.33 -2.78
N GLU A 80 15.56 3.69 -3.44
CA GLU A 80 15.23 5.09 -3.74
C GLU A 80 14.41 5.78 -2.66
N LEU A 81 13.64 5.04 -1.88
CA LEU A 81 12.72 5.61 -0.91
C LEU A 81 13.28 5.51 0.50
N LYS A 82 12.94 6.50 1.31
CA LYS A 82 13.37 6.57 2.70
C LYS A 82 12.28 6.05 3.62
N PHE A 83 12.61 5.03 4.40
CA PHE A 83 11.72 4.43 5.38
C PHE A 83 12.07 4.94 6.78
N LYS A 84 11.07 4.99 7.64
CA LYS A 84 11.27 5.37 9.04
C LYS A 84 11.73 4.14 9.84
N SER A 85 12.56 4.34 10.85
CA SER A 85 13.13 3.26 11.65
C SER A 85 12.09 2.43 12.41
N ASN A 86 10.95 3.03 12.72
CA ASN A 86 9.87 2.37 13.48
C ASN A 86 8.73 1.84 12.62
N GLN A 87 8.90 1.84 11.30
CA GLN A 87 7.87 1.31 10.40
C GLN A 87 7.98 -0.19 10.26
N ILE A 88 6.83 -0.84 10.14
CA ILE A 88 6.74 -2.26 9.81
C ILE A 88 6.53 -2.38 8.31
N ILE A 89 7.39 -3.17 7.65
CA ILE A 89 7.34 -3.37 6.21
C ILE A 89 6.97 -4.82 5.94
N ILE A 90 5.88 -5.01 5.22
CA ILE A 90 5.41 -6.33 4.82
C ILE A 90 5.50 -6.42 3.30
N SER A 91 6.22 -7.42 2.82
CA SER A 91 6.44 -7.60 1.39
C SER A 91 5.59 -8.74 0.85
N PHE A 92 4.81 -8.44 -0.18
CA PHE A 92 4.10 -9.44 -0.99
C PHE A 92 4.79 -9.57 -2.35
N ILE A 93 6.11 -9.52 -2.35
CA ILE A 93 6.87 -9.64 -3.59
C ILE A 93 6.76 -11.09 -4.05
N SER A 94 5.96 -11.31 -5.09
CA SER A 94 5.84 -12.64 -5.65
C SER A 94 6.86 -12.82 -6.78
N THR A 95 7.58 -13.93 -6.72
CA THR A 95 8.28 -14.40 -7.88
C THR A 95 7.25 -15.08 -8.77
N ILE A 96 7.00 -14.49 -9.91
CA ILE A 96 6.12 -15.12 -10.89
C ILE A 96 6.89 -16.22 -11.60
N THR A 97 6.44 -17.39 -11.43
CA THR A 97 6.92 -18.52 -12.23
C THR A 97 6.04 -18.67 -13.45
#